data_d65d57156a92733dacf6b8cab09727de
#
_entry.id   d65d57156a92733dacf6b8cab09727de
#
_cell.length_a   1.000
_cell.length_b   1.000
_cell.length_c   1.000
_cell.angle_alpha   90.00
_cell.angle_beta   90.00
_cell.angle_gamma   90.00
#
_symmetry.space_group_name_H-M   'P 1'
#
loop_
_entity.id
_entity.type
_entity.pdbx_description
1 polymer ?
#
loop_
_entity_poly.entity_id
_entity_poly.type
_entity_poly.pdbx_seq_one_letter_code
_entity_poly.pdbx_strand_id
1 'polypeptide(L)'
;MISKRLAKYVFLCTFLGVMVAPAMAFGAEVAPVSMASAVKTLGAALAMGISAMAAGYAQARIGSAGQGTLAERPEERVFVLTLTALPEVIVLLGFVMAILLNG
;
A
#
# COMPACT_ATOMS: atom_id res chain seq x y z
N MET A 1 22.77 -14.11 14.16
CA MET A 1 21.41 -14.55 13.73
C MET A 1 20.39 -13.82 14.59
N ILE A 2 19.63 -12.93 14.03
CA ILE A 2 18.55 -12.22 14.73
C ILE A 2 17.45 -13.23 15.05
N SER A 3 17.05 -13.33 16.32
CA SER A 3 15.99 -14.25 16.70
C SER A 3 14.68 -13.86 15.99
N LYS A 4 13.89 -14.86 15.56
CA LYS A 4 12.61 -14.64 14.88
C LYS A 4 11.66 -13.74 15.68
N ARG A 5 11.78 -13.76 17.00
CA ARG A 5 11.00 -12.90 17.92
C ARG A 5 11.45 -11.44 17.81
N LEU A 6 12.75 -11.19 17.80
CA LEU A 6 13.30 -9.82 17.68
C LEU A 6 12.92 -9.21 16.33
N ALA A 7 13.04 -9.96 15.23
CA ALA A 7 12.62 -9.51 13.88
C ALA A 7 11.14 -9.12 13.85
N LYS A 8 10.26 -9.88 14.51
CA LYS A 8 8.83 -9.58 14.60
C LYS A 8 8.56 -8.27 15.37
N TYR A 9 9.25 -8.04 16.48
CA TYR A 9 9.09 -6.81 17.25
C TYR A 9 9.65 -5.59 16.51
N VAL A 10 10.81 -5.72 15.88
CA VAL A 10 11.40 -4.65 15.05
C VAL A 10 10.43 -4.29 13.92
N PHE A 11 9.90 -5.28 13.20
CA PHE A 11 8.91 -5.06 12.14
C PHE A 11 7.65 -4.36 12.68
N LEU A 12 7.11 -4.83 13.81
CA LEU A 12 5.91 -4.25 14.40
C LEU A 12 6.13 -2.81 14.86
N CYS A 13 7.26 -2.52 15.51
CA CYS A 13 7.61 -1.17 15.95
C CYS A 13 7.84 -0.22 14.77
N THR A 14 8.52 -0.69 13.71
CA THR A 14 8.74 0.11 12.51
C THR A 14 7.41 0.37 11.80
N PHE A 15 6.56 -0.64 11.66
CA PHE A 15 5.25 -0.52 11.03
C PHE A 15 4.35 0.46 11.80
N LEU A 16 4.27 0.32 13.13
CA LEU A 16 3.51 1.24 13.98
C LEU A 16 4.08 2.65 13.92
N GLY A 17 5.41 2.80 13.93
CA GLY A 17 6.07 4.10 13.83
C GLY A 17 5.75 4.82 12.52
N VAL A 18 5.81 4.12 11.40
CA VAL A 18 5.46 4.67 10.07
C VAL A 18 3.98 5.01 9.98
N MET A 19 3.10 4.25 10.65
CA MET A 19 1.66 4.53 10.65
C MET A 19 1.27 5.71 11.55
N VAL A 20 1.94 5.87 12.69
CA VAL A 20 1.59 6.89 13.69
C VAL A 20 2.33 8.22 13.45
N ALA A 21 3.56 8.20 12.97
CA ALA A 21 4.36 9.41 12.76
C ALA A 21 3.68 10.48 11.88
N PRO A 22 3.06 10.14 10.73
CA PRO A 22 2.32 11.13 9.94
C PRO A 22 1.13 11.72 10.68
N ALA A 23 0.40 10.91 11.46
CA ALA A 23 -0.75 11.39 12.22
C ALA A 23 -0.34 12.41 13.28
N MET A 24 0.82 12.23 13.91
CA MET A 24 1.38 13.19 14.88
C MET A 24 1.89 14.48 14.21
N ALA A 25 2.46 14.38 13.00
CA ALA A 25 2.97 15.54 12.25
C ALA A 25 1.85 16.45 11.73
N PHE A 26 0.70 15.87 11.38
CA PHE A 26 -0.47 16.61 10.87
C PHE A 26 -1.49 16.98 11.96
N GLY A 27 -1.32 16.52 13.19
CA GLY A 27 -2.27 16.71 14.30
C GLY A 27 -2.12 18.02 15.09
N ALA A 28 -1.30 18.97 14.64
CA ALA A 28 -0.96 20.15 15.45
C ALA A 28 -2.05 21.24 15.44
N GLU A 29 -3.00 21.27 14.51
CA GLU A 29 -4.16 22.17 14.54
C GLU A 29 -5.41 21.42 14.07
N VAL A 30 -6.19 20.94 15.02
CA VAL A 30 -7.54 20.43 14.73
C VAL A 30 -8.48 21.62 14.59
N ALA A 31 -8.53 22.21 13.40
CA ALA A 31 -9.66 23.04 13.03
C ALA A 31 -10.97 22.24 13.18
N PRO A 32 -12.10 22.85 13.54
CA PRO A 32 -13.36 22.13 13.68
C PRO A 32 -13.72 21.46 12.34
N VAL A 33 -13.54 20.14 12.29
CA VAL A 33 -13.77 19.34 11.09
C VAL A 33 -15.27 19.16 10.92
N SER A 34 -15.82 19.66 9.81
CA SER A 34 -17.22 19.38 9.50
C SER A 34 -17.42 17.88 9.24
N MET A 35 -18.60 17.36 9.54
CA MET A 35 -18.95 15.96 9.25
C MET A 35 -18.72 15.62 7.76
N ALA A 36 -19.04 16.55 6.86
CA ALA A 36 -18.81 16.38 5.43
C ALA A 36 -17.33 16.23 5.07
N SER A 37 -16.45 17.02 5.69
CA SER A 37 -15.01 16.93 5.50
C SER A 37 -14.45 15.60 6.06
N ALA A 38 -14.92 15.18 7.23
CA ALA A 38 -14.50 13.90 7.82
C ALA A 38 -14.89 12.70 6.93
N VAL A 39 -16.10 12.71 6.36
CA VAL A 39 -16.56 11.65 5.44
C VAL A 39 -15.75 11.63 4.15
N LYS A 40 -15.43 12.80 3.57
CA LYS A 40 -14.56 12.90 2.38
C LYS A 40 -13.17 12.30 2.66
N THR A 41 -12.55 12.69 3.76
CA THR A 41 -11.21 12.20 4.14
C THR A 41 -11.22 10.70 4.39
N LEU A 42 -12.25 10.19 5.06
CA LEU A 42 -12.41 8.74 5.26
C LEU A 42 -12.60 8.01 3.93
N GLY A 43 -13.43 8.55 3.03
CA GLY A 43 -13.63 8.02 1.68
C GLY A 43 -12.32 7.97 0.88
N ALA A 44 -11.52 9.03 0.92
CA ALA A 44 -10.21 9.09 0.29
C ALA A 44 -9.24 8.05 0.86
N ALA A 45 -9.18 7.92 2.19
CA ALA A 45 -8.35 6.94 2.86
C ALA A 45 -8.76 5.49 2.51
N LEU A 46 -10.06 5.21 2.45
CA LEU A 46 -10.58 3.89 2.06
C LEU A 46 -10.30 3.60 0.59
N ALA A 47 -10.49 4.56 -0.32
CA ALA A 47 -10.20 4.39 -1.74
C ALA A 47 -8.74 4.00 -1.97
N MET A 48 -7.82 4.70 -1.33
CA MET A 48 -6.38 4.39 -1.41
C MET A 48 -6.04 3.08 -0.70
N GLY A 49 -6.54 2.86 0.50
CA GLY A 49 -6.24 1.67 1.31
C GLY A 49 -6.73 0.38 0.69
N ILE A 50 -7.96 0.35 0.19
CA ILE A 50 -8.54 -0.85 -0.44
C ILE A 50 -7.83 -1.17 -1.76
N SER A 51 -7.54 -0.15 -2.59
CA SER A 51 -6.80 -0.37 -3.84
C SER A 51 -5.39 -0.88 -3.59
N ALA A 52 -4.68 -0.35 -2.57
CA ALA A 52 -3.36 -0.82 -2.19
C ALA A 52 -3.38 -2.27 -1.67
N MET A 53 -4.38 -2.64 -0.89
CA MET A 53 -4.55 -4.03 -0.43
C MET A 53 -4.82 -5.00 -1.59
N ALA A 54 -5.69 -4.63 -2.52
CA ALA A 54 -6.01 -5.43 -3.70
C ALA A 54 -4.78 -5.62 -4.59
N ALA A 55 -4.03 -4.55 -4.84
CA ALA A 55 -2.80 -4.60 -5.63
C ALA A 55 -1.72 -5.43 -4.94
N GLY A 56 -1.51 -5.26 -3.64
CA GLY A 56 -0.55 -6.04 -2.86
C GLY A 56 -0.86 -7.54 -2.88
N TYR A 57 -2.14 -7.91 -2.79
CA TYR A 57 -2.54 -9.30 -2.92
C TYR A 57 -2.25 -9.86 -4.32
N ALA A 58 -2.56 -9.11 -5.37
CA ALA A 58 -2.29 -9.51 -6.74
C ALA A 58 -0.78 -9.66 -7.00
N GLN A 59 0.03 -8.68 -6.54
CA GLN A 59 1.49 -8.72 -6.65
C GLN A 59 2.11 -9.92 -5.92
N ALA A 60 1.62 -10.27 -4.74
CA ALA A 60 2.10 -11.44 -4.02
C ALA A 60 1.89 -12.74 -4.81
N ARG A 61 0.74 -12.86 -5.49
CA ARG A 61 0.41 -14.02 -6.34
C ARG A 61 1.24 -14.04 -7.62
N ILE A 62 1.32 -12.91 -8.33
CA ILE A 62 2.11 -12.80 -9.56
C ILE A 62 3.58 -13.00 -9.25
N GLY A 63 4.10 -12.39 -8.19
CA GLY A 63 5.50 -12.51 -7.80
C GLY A 63 5.90 -13.94 -7.44
N SER A 64 5.09 -14.66 -6.68
CA SER A 64 5.37 -16.06 -6.34
C SER A 64 5.34 -16.98 -7.57
N ALA A 65 4.36 -16.83 -8.45
CA ALA A 65 4.29 -17.58 -9.69
C ALA A 65 5.42 -17.19 -10.67
N GLY A 66 5.72 -15.88 -10.77
CA GLY A 66 6.77 -15.36 -11.61
C GLY A 66 8.15 -15.86 -11.24
N GLN A 67 8.46 -16.04 -9.95
CA GLN A 67 9.73 -16.64 -9.52
C GLN A 67 9.88 -18.07 -10.01
N GLY A 68 8.81 -18.87 -9.99
CA GLY A 68 8.80 -20.20 -10.56
C GLY A 68 9.06 -20.19 -12.07
N THR A 69 8.39 -19.31 -12.79
CA THR A 69 8.60 -19.12 -14.24
C THR A 69 10.04 -18.75 -14.57
N LEU A 70 10.63 -17.81 -13.82
CA LEU A 70 12.00 -17.33 -14.04
C LEU A 70 13.06 -18.40 -13.69
N ALA A 71 12.75 -19.32 -12.80
CA ALA A 71 13.64 -20.44 -12.51
C ALA A 71 13.73 -21.42 -13.67
N GLU A 72 12.64 -21.61 -14.42
CA GLU A 72 12.58 -22.50 -15.58
C GLU A 72 12.93 -21.78 -16.89
N ARG A 73 12.51 -20.51 -17.03
CA ARG A 73 12.64 -19.69 -18.24
C ARG A 73 13.12 -18.28 -17.91
N PRO A 74 14.43 -18.06 -17.76
CA PRO A 74 14.98 -16.75 -17.45
C PRO A 74 14.69 -15.66 -18.50
N GLU A 75 14.42 -16.06 -19.74
CA GLU A 75 14.06 -15.17 -20.85
C GLU A 75 12.72 -14.47 -20.67
N GLU A 76 11.82 -15.05 -19.85
CA GLU A 76 10.48 -14.49 -19.58
C GLU A 76 10.50 -13.33 -18.57
N ARG A 77 11.67 -12.83 -18.21
CA ARG A 77 11.83 -11.75 -17.21
C ARG A 77 10.99 -10.52 -17.53
N VAL A 78 10.98 -10.07 -18.78
CA VAL A 78 10.23 -8.87 -19.17
C VAL A 78 8.73 -9.10 -19.03
N PHE A 79 8.24 -10.27 -19.39
CA PHE A 79 6.83 -10.62 -19.25
C PHE A 79 6.39 -10.65 -17.78
N VAL A 80 7.19 -11.29 -16.90
CA VAL A 80 6.91 -11.34 -15.46
C VAL A 80 6.90 -9.94 -14.84
N LEU A 81 7.87 -9.08 -15.21
CA LEU A 81 7.90 -7.70 -14.74
C LEU A 81 6.67 -6.90 -15.21
N THR A 82 6.25 -7.09 -16.45
CA THR A 82 5.04 -6.43 -16.98
C THR A 82 3.79 -6.85 -16.22
N LEU A 83 3.63 -8.14 -15.93
CA LEU A 83 2.52 -8.63 -15.12
C LEU A 83 2.53 -8.07 -13.69
N THR A 84 3.71 -7.90 -13.11
CA THR A 84 3.86 -7.32 -11.76
C THR A 84 3.50 -5.84 -11.75
N ALA A 85 3.68 -5.11 -12.85
CA ALA A 85 3.34 -3.71 -12.96
C ALA A 85 1.83 -3.44 -13.13
N LEU A 86 1.04 -4.41 -13.62
CA LEU A 86 -0.40 -4.23 -13.85
C LEU A 86 -1.19 -3.86 -12.58
N PRO A 87 -0.99 -4.48 -11.42
CA PRO A 87 -1.67 -4.09 -10.19
C PRO A 87 -1.38 -2.66 -9.72
N GLU A 88 -0.22 -2.09 -10.10
CA GLU A 88 0.14 -0.71 -9.76
C GLU A 88 -0.84 0.30 -10.36
N VAL A 89 -1.43 0.02 -11.52
CA VAL A 89 -2.45 0.88 -12.12
C VAL A 89 -3.68 1.01 -11.22
N ILE A 90 -4.05 -0.05 -10.50
CA ILE A 90 -5.17 -0.04 -9.54
C ILE A 90 -4.86 0.92 -8.38
N VAL A 91 -3.63 0.91 -7.87
CA VAL A 91 -3.19 1.83 -6.81
C VAL A 91 -3.20 3.27 -7.30
N LEU A 92 -2.72 3.52 -8.53
CA LEU A 92 -2.75 4.86 -9.13
C LEU A 92 -4.18 5.39 -9.28
N LEU A 93 -5.13 4.56 -9.70
CA LEU A 93 -6.55 4.93 -9.77
C LEU A 93 -7.12 5.22 -8.38
N GLY A 94 -6.78 4.42 -7.37
CA GLY A 94 -7.15 4.68 -5.97
C GLY A 94 -6.60 6.00 -5.46
N PHE A 95 -5.35 6.32 -5.80
CA PHE A 95 -4.71 7.59 -5.47
C PHE A 95 -5.40 8.78 -6.14
N VAL A 96 -5.73 8.67 -7.43
CA VAL A 96 -6.49 9.72 -8.15
C VAL A 96 -7.85 9.94 -7.51
N MET A 97 -8.57 8.87 -7.15
CA MET A 97 -9.85 8.98 -6.45
C MET A 97 -9.70 9.63 -5.08
N ALA A 98 -8.63 9.31 -4.34
CA ALA A 98 -8.35 9.94 -3.06
C ALA A 98 -8.12 11.46 -3.18
N ILE A 99 -7.42 11.91 -4.23
CA ILE A 99 -7.23 13.34 -4.52
C ILE A 99 -8.56 14.00 -4.89
N LEU A 100 -9.34 13.40 -5.78
CA LEU A 100 -10.64 13.97 -6.22
C LEU A 100 -11.64 14.11 -5.08
N LEU A 101 -11.64 13.18 -4.14
CA LEU A 101 -12.51 13.24 -2.96
C LEU A 101 -12.06 14.29 -1.95
N ASN A 102 -10.77 14.58 -1.89
CA ASN A 102 -10.21 15.51 -0.90
C ASN A 102 -10.11 16.97 -1.41
N GLY A 103 -10.12 17.17 -2.71
CA GLY A 103 -10.18 18.48 -3.36
C GLY A 103 -11.62 18.97 -3.42
#